data_e73d5a77be91e551f69c3206e187a7de
#
_entry.id   e73d5a77be91e551f69c3206e187a7de
#
_cell.length_a   1.000
_cell.length_b   1.000
_cell.length_c   1.000
_cell.angle_alpha   90.00
_cell.angle_beta   90.00
_cell.angle_gamma   90.00
#
_symmetry.space_group_name_H-M   'P 1'
#
loop_
_entity.id
_entity.type
_entity.pdbx_description
1 polymer ?
#
loop_
_entity_poly.entity_id
_entity_poly.type
_entity_poly.pdbx_seq_one_letter_code
_entity_poly.pdbx_strand_id
1 'polypeptide(L)'
;MFENFMIGLREGLEAALIIGILIAYLKKTDRMKHVPKIVYGVSAAIFTAVLAGLGLSAIDEGASEQAEITITGITSLLAVCFVTWMVFWMAKTARHLNRELHSKVDEALKTSGFALFVISYLTVVREGIETSIFLWTAAKTTGEGQTAWLGAFAGLAASALLGYWIYKGMLKINLGRFFKYTGSYLLILTAGIFAYALGEFTELHWLPETSLAYDFSQLTPEGEPLEVFLKGTIGYNYAPTLLQGFAWLAFVTIGLTAYLRQYRLPWAGKKP
;
A
#
# COMPACT_ATOMS: atom_id res chain seq x y z
N MET A 1 -1.18 -9.62 -10.44
CA MET A 1 -2.44 -10.01 -9.76
C MET A 1 -2.27 -10.19 -8.25
N PHE A 2 -1.35 -11.04 -7.77
CA PHE A 2 -1.17 -11.30 -6.32
C PHE A 2 -0.65 -10.06 -5.55
N GLU A 3 0.26 -9.30 -6.13
CA GLU A 3 0.75 -8.02 -5.59
C GLU A 3 -0.41 -7.05 -5.34
N ASN A 4 -1.24 -6.82 -6.36
CA ASN A 4 -2.39 -5.92 -6.27
C ASN A 4 -3.43 -6.41 -5.26
N PHE A 5 -3.60 -7.75 -5.13
CA PHE A 5 -4.42 -8.34 -4.08
C PHE A 5 -3.87 -8.01 -2.69
N MET A 6 -2.56 -8.15 -2.47
CA MET A 6 -1.92 -7.86 -1.18
C MET A 6 -1.97 -6.37 -0.81
N ILE A 7 -1.80 -5.48 -1.80
CA ILE A 7 -1.99 -4.04 -1.63
C ILE A 7 -3.44 -3.75 -1.24
N GLY A 8 -4.41 -4.19 -2.04
CA GLY A 8 -5.83 -3.98 -1.76
C GLY A 8 -6.29 -4.58 -0.42
N LEU A 9 -5.80 -5.77 -0.07
CA LEU A 9 -6.07 -6.41 1.21
C LEU A 9 -5.55 -5.57 2.38
N ARG A 10 -4.33 -5.06 2.27
CA ARG A 10 -3.68 -4.29 3.33
C ARG A 10 -4.35 -2.94 3.52
N GLU A 11 -4.43 -2.12 2.48
CA GLU A 11 -4.99 -0.77 2.57
C GLU A 11 -6.50 -0.81 2.91
N GLY A 12 -7.22 -1.73 2.28
CA GLY A 12 -8.62 -1.96 2.61
C GLY A 12 -8.84 -2.41 4.05
N LEU A 13 -7.93 -3.22 4.62
CA LEU A 13 -8.02 -3.65 6.01
C LEU A 13 -7.69 -2.51 6.98
N GLU A 14 -6.77 -1.61 6.63
CA GLU A 14 -6.50 -0.39 7.40
C GLU A 14 -7.75 0.50 7.44
N ALA A 15 -8.36 0.79 6.30
CA ALA A 15 -9.63 1.53 6.23
C ALA A 15 -10.75 0.84 7.01
N ALA A 16 -10.94 -0.47 6.83
CA ALA A 16 -11.98 -1.26 7.51
C ALA A 16 -11.80 -1.27 9.04
N LEU A 17 -10.57 -1.35 9.53
CA LEU A 17 -10.27 -1.27 10.97
C LEU A 17 -10.64 0.09 11.54
N ILE A 18 -10.27 1.17 10.88
CA ILE A 18 -10.59 2.53 11.33
C ILE A 18 -12.10 2.72 11.40
N ILE A 19 -12.82 2.36 10.32
CA ILE A 19 -14.29 2.42 10.26
C ILE A 19 -14.89 1.55 11.36
N GLY A 20 -14.39 0.33 11.52
CA GLY A 20 -14.85 -0.61 12.54
C GLY A 20 -14.68 -0.06 13.96
N ILE A 21 -13.54 0.57 14.28
CA ILE A 21 -13.28 1.21 15.57
C ILE A 21 -14.23 2.39 15.79
N LEU A 22 -14.43 3.24 14.78
CA LEU A 22 -15.35 4.39 14.86
C LEU A 22 -16.79 3.94 15.14
N ILE A 23 -17.29 2.94 14.40
CA ILE A 23 -18.64 2.42 14.58
C ILE A 23 -18.79 1.70 15.94
N ALA A 24 -17.80 0.89 16.33
CA ALA A 24 -17.81 0.20 17.62
C ALA A 24 -17.82 1.19 18.79
N TYR A 25 -17.08 2.29 18.67
CA TYR A 25 -17.07 3.36 19.67
C TYR A 25 -18.43 4.09 19.76
N LEU A 26 -19.04 4.43 18.62
CA LEU A 26 -20.39 5.02 18.59
C LEU A 26 -21.43 4.07 19.20
N LYS A 27 -21.30 2.76 18.95
CA LYS A 27 -22.16 1.75 19.57
C LYS A 27 -22.00 1.69 21.09
N LYS A 28 -20.76 1.72 21.58
CA LYS A 28 -20.44 1.68 23.00
C LYS A 28 -20.94 2.92 23.75
N THR A 29 -21.00 4.07 23.09
CA THR A 29 -21.42 5.37 23.67
C THR A 29 -22.90 5.69 23.40
N ASP A 30 -23.66 4.74 22.86
CA ASP A 30 -25.09 4.87 22.47
C ASP A 30 -25.37 6.04 21.51
N ARG A 31 -24.46 6.27 20.57
CA ARG A 31 -24.50 7.38 19.61
C ARG A 31 -24.63 6.90 18.15
N MET A 32 -25.31 5.78 17.94
CA MET A 32 -25.51 5.17 16.62
C MET A 32 -26.16 6.07 15.58
N LYS A 33 -26.91 7.10 16.00
CA LYS A 33 -27.51 8.12 15.10
C LYS A 33 -26.48 8.87 14.24
N HIS A 34 -25.22 8.83 14.58
CA HIS A 34 -24.14 9.47 13.83
C HIS A 34 -23.46 8.56 12.80
N VAL A 35 -23.76 7.26 12.76
CA VAL A 35 -23.19 6.31 11.79
C VAL A 35 -23.39 6.75 10.32
N PRO A 36 -24.57 7.29 9.90
CA PRO A 36 -24.72 7.76 8.52
C PRO A 36 -23.68 8.79 8.10
N LYS A 37 -23.19 9.65 9.01
CA LYS A 37 -22.14 10.65 8.71
C LYS A 37 -20.80 9.99 8.40
N ILE A 38 -20.46 8.90 9.09
CA ILE A 38 -19.27 8.09 8.78
C ILE A 38 -19.44 7.47 7.39
N VAL A 39 -20.60 6.88 7.09
CA VAL A 39 -20.88 6.25 5.79
C VAL A 39 -20.74 7.27 4.65
N TYR A 40 -21.31 8.47 4.80
CA TYR A 40 -21.14 9.54 3.80
C TYR A 40 -19.69 9.95 3.63
N GLY A 41 -18.90 10.07 4.72
CA GLY A 41 -17.48 10.37 4.65
C GLY A 41 -16.70 9.30 3.89
N VAL A 42 -16.97 8.03 4.19
CA VAL A 42 -16.36 6.88 3.50
C VAL A 42 -16.72 6.86 2.01
N SER A 43 -18.02 7.06 1.67
CA SER A 43 -18.47 7.08 0.28
C SER A 43 -17.82 8.21 -0.52
N ALA A 44 -17.71 9.40 0.07
CA ALA A 44 -17.03 10.54 -0.54
C ALA A 44 -15.52 10.25 -0.74
N ALA A 45 -14.88 9.58 0.23
CA ALA A 45 -13.47 9.19 0.13
C ALA A 45 -13.23 8.18 -0.98
N ILE A 46 -14.07 7.14 -1.10
CA ILE A 46 -14.00 6.16 -2.19
C ILE A 46 -14.17 6.86 -3.55
N PHE A 47 -15.13 7.76 -3.66
CA PHE A 47 -15.35 8.52 -4.90
C PHE A 47 -14.11 9.34 -5.27
N THR A 48 -13.50 10.04 -4.31
CA THR A 48 -12.27 10.81 -4.53
C THR A 48 -11.10 9.92 -4.95
N ALA A 49 -10.95 8.74 -4.31
CA ALA A 49 -9.90 7.78 -4.66
C ALA A 49 -10.05 7.24 -6.09
N VAL A 50 -11.28 6.92 -6.50
CA VAL A 50 -11.57 6.50 -7.89
C VAL A 50 -11.23 7.60 -8.88
N LEU A 51 -11.60 8.84 -8.59
CA LEU A 51 -11.24 9.98 -9.46
C LEU A 51 -9.72 10.18 -9.53
N ALA A 52 -9.00 10.01 -8.42
CA ALA A 52 -7.54 10.08 -8.42
C ALA A 52 -6.92 8.98 -9.29
N GLY A 53 -7.40 7.74 -9.19
CA GLY A 53 -6.95 6.63 -10.03
C GLY A 53 -7.21 6.85 -11.51
N LEU A 54 -8.41 7.33 -11.87
CA LEU A 54 -8.75 7.69 -13.25
C LEU A 54 -7.88 8.85 -13.77
N GLY A 55 -7.60 9.84 -12.92
CA GLY A 55 -6.71 10.95 -13.27
C GLY A 55 -5.29 10.49 -13.55
N LEU A 56 -4.74 9.58 -12.76
CA LEU A 56 -3.42 8.98 -12.99
C LEU A 56 -3.38 8.21 -14.32
N SER A 57 -4.42 7.44 -14.64
CA SER A 57 -4.50 6.71 -15.91
C SER A 57 -4.59 7.64 -17.13
N ALA A 58 -5.27 8.78 -17.01
CA ALA A 58 -5.43 9.73 -18.11
C ALA A 58 -4.14 10.51 -18.45
N ILE A 59 -3.21 10.67 -17.51
CA ILE A 59 -1.91 11.34 -17.74
C ILE A 59 -1.04 10.54 -18.71
N ASP A 60 -1.26 9.25 -18.78
CA ASP A 60 -0.48 8.29 -19.55
C ASP A 60 -0.83 8.24 -21.05
N GLU A 61 -2.05 8.63 -21.42
CA GLU A 61 -2.55 8.61 -22.78
C GLU A 61 -2.06 9.85 -23.55
N GLY A 62 -0.91 9.74 -24.24
CA GLY A 62 -0.43 10.78 -25.16
C GLY A 62 0.98 11.30 -24.93
N ALA A 63 1.71 10.71 -24.01
CA ALA A 63 3.12 11.02 -23.79
C ALA A 63 4.00 10.43 -24.92
N SER A 64 5.10 11.13 -25.26
CA SER A 64 6.15 10.52 -26.10
C SER A 64 6.83 9.38 -25.32
N GLU A 65 7.40 8.39 -26.01
CA GLU A 65 8.09 7.25 -25.41
C GLU A 65 9.10 7.66 -24.32
N GLN A 66 9.93 8.67 -24.61
CA GLN A 66 10.87 9.22 -23.61
C GLN A 66 10.17 9.88 -22.41
N ALA A 67 9.05 10.54 -22.62
CA ALA A 67 8.27 11.13 -21.53
C ALA A 67 7.60 10.04 -20.69
N GLU A 68 7.12 8.97 -21.30
CA GLU A 68 6.53 7.82 -20.62
C GLU A 68 7.56 7.14 -19.70
N ILE A 69 8.76 6.82 -20.24
CA ILE A 69 9.85 6.23 -19.45
C ILE A 69 10.25 7.15 -18.28
N THR A 70 10.37 8.46 -18.55
CA THR A 70 10.72 9.43 -17.49
C THR A 70 9.66 9.50 -16.40
N ILE A 71 8.40 9.61 -16.77
CA ILE A 71 7.26 9.65 -15.82
C ILE A 71 7.21 8.35 -15.01
N THR A 72 7.34 7.21 -15.68
CA THR A 72 7.32 5.89 -15.05
C THR A 72 8.47 5.72 -14.04
N GLY A 73 9.69 6.10 -14.42
CA GLY A 73 10.85 6.05 -13.53
C GLY A 73 10.70 6.95 -12.29
N ILE A 74 10.28 8.21 -12.50
CA ILE A 74 10.11 9.17 -11.39
C ILE A 74 8.97 8.75 -10.46
N THR A 75 7.82 8.37 -11.01
CA THR A 75 6.66 7.96 -10.21
C THR A 75 6.92 6.65 -9.46
N SER A 76 7.65 5.71 -10.06
CA SER A 76 8.10 4.49 -9.37
C SER A 76 9.03 4.83 -8.19
N LEU A 77 9.97 5.76 -8.37
CA LEU A 77 10.84 6.19 -7.27
C LEU A 77 10.08 6.92 -6.16
N LEU A 78 9.11 7.77 -6.51
CA LEU A 78 8.22 8.40 -5.54
C LEU A 78 7.39 7.36 -4.78
N ALA A 79 6.86 6.34 -5.47
CA ALA A 79 6.15 5.23 -4.86
C ALA A 79 7.04 4.47 -3.87
N VAL A 80 8.30 4.16 -4.23
CA VAL A 80 9.29 3.53 -3.35
C VAL A 80 9.48 4.33 -2.06
N CYS A 81 9.69 5.65 -2.18
CA CYS A 81 9.83 6.54 -1.02
C CYS A 81 8.57 6.52 -0.14
N PHE A 82 7.40 6.61 -0.78
CA PHE A 82 6.12 6.69 -0.09
C PHE A 82 5.76 5.39 0.63
N VAL A 83 5.89 4.23 -0.06
CA VAL A 83 5.63 2.91 0.54
C VAL A 83 6.59 2.65 1.70
N THR A 84 7.87 2.94 1.50
CA THR A 84 8.88 2.77 2.55
C THR A 84 8.52 3.61 3.77
N TRP A 85 8.27 4.90 3.59
CA TRP A 85 7.88 5.79 4.69
C TRP A 85 6.62 5.29 5.41
N MET A 86 5.58 4.91 4.65
CA MET A 86 4.31 4.42 5.15
C MET A 86 4.48 3.13 5.98
N VAL A 87 5.22 2.15 5.47
CA VAL A 87 5.48 0.88 6.18
C VAL A 87 6.17 1.14 7.53
N PHE A 88 7.16 2.03 7.57
CA PHE A 88 7.85 2.40 8.80
C PHE A 88 6.97 3.21 9.77
N TRP A 89 6.13 4.11 9.23
CA TRP A 89 5.19 4.90 10.03
C TRP A 89 4.12 4.01 10.69
N MET A 90 3.54 3.07 9.92
CA MET A 90 2.53 2.14 10.42
C MET A 90 3.06 1.21 11.52
N ALA A 91 4.30 0.77 11.43
CA ALA A 91 4.93 -0.02 12.49
C ALA A 91 4.91 0.71 13.86
N LYS A 92 4.96 2.03 13.84
CA LYS A 92 4.88 2.87 15.05
C LYS A 92 3.43 3.16 15.47
N THR A 93 2.57 3.48 14.50
CA THR A 93 1.21 4.01 14.74
C THR A 93 0.20 2.94 15.07
N ALA A 94 0.31 1.73 14.50
CA ALA A 94 -0.67 0.66 14.66
C ALA A 94 -0.99 0.29 16.13
N ARG A 95 -0.03 0.52 17.04
CA ARG A 95 -0.20 0.22 18.49
C ARG A 95 -1.04 1.26 19.23
N HIS A 96 -1.12 2.49 18.74
CA HIS A 96 -1.80 3.61 19.40
C HIS A 96 -3.10 4.03 18.70
N LEU A 97 -3.34 3.51 17.50
CA LEU A 97 -4.45 3.86 16.61
C LEU A 97 -5.80 3.88 17.34
N ASN A 98 -6.09 2.87 18.15
CA ASN A 98 -7.36 2.73 18.85
C ASN A 98 -7.59 3.90 19.85
N ARG A 99 -6.58 4.27 20.63
CA ARG A 99 -6.69 5.36 21.62
C ARG A 99 -6.81 6.72 20.95
N GLU A 100 -6.05 6.93 19.90
CA GLU A 100 -6.07 8.19 19.14
C GLU A 100 -7.42 8.41 18.45
N LEU A 101 -7.99 7.37 17.84
CA LEU A 101 -9.32 7.44 17.21
C LEU A 101 -10.42 7.73 18.23
N HIS A 102 -10.39 7.10 19.41
CA HIS A 102 -11.37 7.38 20.46
C HIS A 102 -11.35 8.85 20.88
N SER A 103 -10.16 9.43 21.11
CA SER A 103 -10.05 10.85 21.48
C SER A 103 -10.55 11.80 20.38
N LYS A 104 -10.26 11.51 19.11
CA LYS A 104 -10.75 12.29 17.96
C LYS A 104 -12.27 12.24 17.84
N VAL A 105 -12.90 11.07 18.11
CA VAL A 105 -14.38 10.95 18.08
C VAL A 105 -15.01 11.72 19.21
N ASP A 106 -14.46 11.66 20.43
CA ASP A 106 -14.98 12.43 21.56
C ASP A 106 -14.94 13.93 21.32
N GLU A 107 -13.84 14.42 20.75
CA GLU A 107 -13.69 15.82 20.37
C GLU A 107 -14.67 16.21 19.24
N ALA A 108 -14.80 15.39 18.22
CA ALA A 108 -15.74 15.58 17.12
C ALA A 108 -17.20 15.64 17.60
N LEU A 109 -17.57 14.81 18.55
CA LEU A 109 -18.93 14.79 19.12
C LEU A 109 -19.24 15.99 20.01
N LYS A 110 -18.21 16.62 20.59
CA LYS A 110 -18.37 17.88 21.36
C LYS A 110 -18.55 19.09 20.44
N THR A 111 -17.87 19.07 19.28
CA THR A 111 -17.82 20.22 18.37
C THR A 111 -18.99 20.21 17.39
N SER A 112 -19.13 19.16 16.59
CA SER A 112 -20.18 19.05 15.57
C SER A 112 -20.25 17.61 15.06
N GLY A 113 -21.45 17.12 14.80
CA GLY A 113 -21.57 15.82 14.12
C GLY A 113 -20.98 15.78 12.70
N PHE A 114 -20.70 16.94 12.08
CA PHE A 114 -19.99 17.04 10.80
C PHE A 114 -18.50 16.64 10.92
N ALA A 115 -17.91 16.84 12.09
CA ALA A 115 -16.54 16.41 12.33
C ALA A 115 -16.32 14.89 12.14
N LEU A 116 -17.35 14.06 12.40
CA LEU A 116 -17.28 12.62 12.11
C LEU A 116 -17.22 12.31 10.61
N PHE A 117 -17.94 13.07 9.80
CA PHE A 117 -17.79 12.99 8.33
C PHE A 117 -16.37 13.34 7.91
N VAL A 118 -15.82 14.46 8.40
CA VAL A 118 -14.47 14.90 8.04
C VAL A 118 -13.41 13.89 8.48
N ILE A 119 -13.49 13.37 9.70
CA ILE A 119 -12.54 12.38 10.21
C ILE A 119 -12.57 11.11 9.36
N SER A 120 -13.76 10.56 9.09
CA SER A 120 -13.90 9.35 8.29
C SER A 120 -13.48 9.58 6.84
N TYR A 121 -13.80 10.75 6.26
CA TYR A 121 -13.36 11.13 4.92
C TYR A 121 -11.85 11.22 4.84
N LEU A 122 -11.21 12.07 5.68
CA LEU A 122 -9.75 12.29 5.63
C LEU A 122 -8.94 11.02 5.89
N THR A 123 -9.45 10.14 6.75
CA THR A 123 -8.76 8.90 7.03
C THR A 123 -8.86 7.93 5.87
N VAL A 124 -10.04 7.73 5.31
CA VAL A 124 -10.27 6.76 4.23
C VAL A 124 -9.77 7.28 2.88
N VAL A 125 -9.87 8.59 2.59
CA VAL A 125 -9.36 9.15 1.33
C VAL A 125 -7.85 9.02 1.23
N ARG A 126 -7.15 9.11 2.36
CA ARG A 126 -5.71 8.89 2.40
C ARG A 126 -5.37 7.46 1.94
N GLU A 127 -5.98 6.44 2.55
CA GLU A 127 -5.76 5.04 2.18
C GLU A 127 -6.20 4.77 0.72
N GLY A 128 -7.27 5.43 0.28
CA GLY A 128 -7.76 5.32 -1.09
C GLY A 128 -6.82 5.93 -2.13
N ILE A 129 -6.21 7.08 -1.85
CA ILE A 129 -5.20 7.70 -2.73
C ILE A 129 -3.92 6.86 -2.75
N GLU A 130 -3.46 6.38 -1.58
CA GLU A 130 -2.31 5.47 -1.48
C GLU A 130 -2.55 4.21 -2.32
N THR A 131 -3.73 3.59 -2.18
CA THR A 131 -4.14 2.43 -3.00
C THR A 131 -4.09 2.74 -4.50
N SER A 132 -4.63 3.89 -4.91
CA SER A 132 -4.67 4.29 -6.34
C SER A 132 -3.27 4.45 -6.92
N ILE A 133 -2.35 5.08 -6.19
CA ILE A 133 -0.96 5.27 -6.61
C ILE A 133 -0.24 3.91 -6.70
N PHE A 134 -0.40 3.05 -5.69
CA PHE A 134 0.27 1.75 -5.66
C PHE A 134 -0.23 0.83 -6.77
N LEU A 135 -1.55 0.77 -6.98
CA LEU A 135 -2.14 -0.04 -8.05
C LEU A 135 -1.72 0.45 -9.43
N TRP A 136 -1.67 1.77 -9.64
CA TRP A 136 -1.20 2.34 -10.89
C TRP A 136 0.29 1.99 -11.12
N THR A 137 1.16 2.18 -10.12
CA THR A 137 2.58 1.81 -10.21
C THR A 137 2.76 0.32 -10.46
N ALA A 138 2.05 -0.54 -9.71
CA ALA A 138 2.13 -1.98 -9.87
C ALA A 138 1.63 -2.44 -11.26
N ALA A 139 0.58 -1.83 -11.79
CA ALA A 139 0.10 -2.11 -13.14
C ALA A 139 1.15 -1.79 -14.22
N LYS A 140 1.90 -0.69 -14.04
CA LYS A 140 2.98 -0.30 -14.94
C LYS A 140 4.19 -1.24 -14.86
N THR A 141 4.64 -1.55 -13.65
CA THR A 141 5.82 -2.41 -13.46
C THR A 141 5.59 -3.85 -13.87
N THR A 142 4.37 -4.37 -13.77
CA THR A 142 4.05 -5.77 -14.11
C THR A 142 3.52 -5.95 -15.53
N GLY A 143 3.10 -4.89 -16.21
CA GLY A 143 2.44 -4.97 -17.52
C GLY A 143 1.04 -5.62 -17.49
N GLU A 144 0.51 -5.95 -16.31
CA GLU A 144 -0.75 -6.65 -16.09
C GLU A 144 -1.97 -5.69 -16.05
N GLY A 145 -2.32 -4.99 -17.12
CA GLY A 145 -3.40 -4.00 -17.11
C GLY A 145 -4.73 -4.46 -16.49
N GLN A 146 -5.42 -5.43 -17.07
CA GLN A 146 -6.74 -5.86 -16.59
C GLN A 146 -6.70 -6.78 -15.36
N THR A 147 -5.72 -7.66 -15.25
CA THR A 147 -5.58 -8.59 -14.12
C THR A 147 -5.14 -7.89 -12.84
N ALA A 148 -4.50 -6.74 -12.93
CA ALA A 148 -4.16 -5.88 -11.80
C ALA A 148 -5.40 -5.44 -11.02
N TRP A 149 -6.43 -4.96 -11.72
CA TRP A 149 -7.70 -4.51 -11.11
C TRP A 149 -8.46 -5.63 -10.42
N LEU A 150 -8.48 -6.85 -11.03
CA LEU A 150 -9.13 -8.01 -10.40
C LEU A 150 -8.47 -8.38 -9.08
N GLY A 151 -7.14 -8.38 -9.03
CA GLY A 151 -6.40 -8.59 -7.79
C GLY A 151 -6.76 -7.56 -6.73
N ALA A 152 -6.74 -6.27 -7.07
CA ALA A 152 -7.08 -5.19 -6.17
C ALA A 152 -8.51 -5.31 -5.61
N PHE A 153 -9.50 -5.53 -6.46
CA PHE A 153 -10.89 -5.72 -6.03
C PHE A 153 -11.06 -6.95 -5.13
N ALA A 154 -10.40 -8.06 -5.44
CA ALA A 154 -10.42 -9.25 -4.59
C ALA A 154 -9.79 -8.96 -3.21
N GLY A 155 -8.68 -8.21 -3.16
CA GLY A 155 -8.04 -7.77 -1.92
C GLY A 155 -8.94 -6.86 -1.08
N LEU A 156 -9.56 -5.86 -1.71
CA LEU A 156 -10.51 -4.96 -1.05
C LEU A 156 -11.76 -5.71 -0.54
N ALA A 157 -12.30 -6.63 -1.31
CA ALA A 157 -13.43 -7.46 -0.87
C ALA A 157 -13.05 -8.34 0.32
N ALA A 158 -11.89 -8.99 0.28
CA ALA A 158 -11.36 -9.79 1.38
C ALA A 158 -11.14 -8.93 2.64
N SER A 159 -10.62 -7.71 2.50
CA SER A 159 -10.42 -6.79 3.62
C SER A 159 -11.73 -6.34 4.25
N ALA A 160 -12.77 -6.08 3.44
CA ALA A 160 -14.12 -5.74 3.94
C ALA A 160 -14.73 -6.89 4.74
N LEU A 161 -14.60 -8.14 4.26
CA LEU A 161 -15.05 -9.33 4.97
C LEU A 161 -14.29 -9.54 6.30
N LEU A 162 -12.96 -9.40 6.28
CA LEU A 162 -12.14 -9.49 7.48
C LEU A 162 -12.48 -8.39 8.48
N GLY A 163 -12.63 -7.15 8.02
CA GLY A 163 -13.04 -6.02 8.84
C GLY A 163 -14.41 -6.24 9.51
N TYR A 164 -15.37 -6.79 8.77
CA TYR A 164 -16.68 -7.15 9.31
C TYR A 164 -16.60 -8.24 10.39
N TRP A 165 -15.80 -9.29 10.19
CA TRP A 165 -15.59 -10.35 11.18
C TRP A 165 -14.86 -9.85 12.42
N ILE A 166 -13.88 -8.96 12.25
CA ILE A 166 -13.20 -8.29 13.38
C ILE A 166 -14.20 -7.43 14.16
N TYR A 167 -15.02 -6.64 13.47
CA TYR A 167 -16.05 -5.81 14.09
C TYR A 167 -17.06 -6.64 14.90
N LYS A 168 -17.46 -7.81 14.40
CA LYS A 168 -18.33 -8.74 15.12
C LYS A 168 -17.64 -9.48 16.27
N GLY A 169 -16.34 -9.32 16.45
CA GLY A 169 -15.57 -10.02 17.45
C GLY A 169 -15.34 -11.51 17.16
N MET A 170 -15.64 -11.96 15.92
CA MET A 170 -15.45 -13.34 15.48
C MET A 170 -13.96 -13.65 15.23
N LEU A 171 -13.17 -12.64 14.90
CA LEU A 171 -11.74 -12.75 14.70
C LEU A 171 -10.99 -11.81 15.64
N LYS A 172 -10.01 -12.38 16.35
CA LYS A 172 -9.04 -11.64 17.18
C LYS A 172 -7.70 -11.60 16.42
N ILE A 173 -7.55 -10.66 15.51
CA ILE A 173 -6.30 -10.50 14.77
C ILE A 173 -5.32 -9.65 15.60
N ASN A 174 -4.09 -10.14 15.75
CA ASN A 174 -3.03 -9.34 16.32
C ASN A 174 -2.49 -8.39 15.22
N LEU A 175 -3.01 -7.16 15.21
CA LEU A 175 -2.66 -6.12 14.24
C LEU A 175 -1.15 -5.90 14.13
N GLY A 176 -0.43 -5.93 15.26
CA GLY A 176 1.02 -5.77 15.24
C GLY A 176 1.73 -6.88 14.47
N ARG A 177 1.26 -8.14 14.58
CA ARG A 177 1.80 -9.25 13.79
C ARG A 177 1.40 -9.14 12.33
N PHE A 178 0.15 -8.81 12.07
CA PHE A 178 -0.34 -8.62 10.71
C PHE A 178 0.49 -7.58 9.97
N PHE A 179 0.63 -6.37 10.51
CA PHE A 179 1.42 -5.31 9.88
C PHE A 179 2.92 -5.65 9.80
N LYS A 180 3.44 -6.43 10.76
CA LYS A 180 4.82 -6.91 10.67
C LYS A 180 5.04 -7.76 9.40
N TYR A 181 4.18 -8.73 9.13
CA TYR A 181 4.36 -9.63 7.99
C TYR A 181 4.01 -8.94 6.66
N THR A 182 2.89 -8.24 6.59
CA THR A 182 2.49 -7.52 5.37
C THR A 182 3.46 -6.39 5.04
N GLY A 183 3.93 -5.63 6.03
CA GLY A 183 4.94 -4.60 5.82
C GLY A 183 6.30 -5.15 5.37
N SER A 184 6.73 -6.32 5.91
CA SER A 184 7.94 -7.00 5.43
C SER A 184 7.79 -7.44 3.98
N TYR A 185 6.64 -7.97 3.62
CA TYR A 185 6.33 -8.36 2.25
C TYR A 185 6.32 -7.14 1.30
N LEU A 186 5.67 -6.05 1.69
CA LEU A 186 5.66 -4.83 0.89
C LEU A 186 7.06 -4.22 0.68
N LEU A 187 7.97 -4.32 1.65
CA LEU A 187 9.35 -3.88 1.45
C LEU A 187 10.08 -4.71 0.39
N ILE A 188 9.78 -6.01 0.29
CA ILE A 188 10.34 -6.86 -0.77
C ILE A 188 9.79 -6.45 -2.13
N LEU A 189 8.48 -6.23 -2.24
CA LEU A 189 7.86 -5.71 -3.47
C LEU A 189 8.42 -4.35 -3.86
N THR A 190 8.55 -3.44 -2.90
CA THR A 190 9.11 -2.10 -3.10
C THR A 190 10.55 -2.15 -3.63
N ALA A 191 11.33 -3.15 -3.24
CA ALA A 191 12.67 -3.37 -3.80
C ALA A 191 12.62 -3.72 -5.29
N GLY A 192 11.61 -4.48 -5.74
CA GLY A 192 11.37 -4.75 -7.15
C GLY A 192 11.03 -3.48 -7.93
N ILE A 193 10.11 -2.67 -7.39
CA ILE A 193 9.77 -1.35 -7.98
C ILE A 193 10.99 -0.44 -8.05
N PHE A 194 11.85 -0.47 -7.03
CA PHE A 194 13.10 0.31 -7.02
C PHE A 194 14.07 -0.15 -8.10
N ALA A 195 14.27 -1.46 -8.24
CA ALA A 195 15.11 -2.02 -9.30
C ALA A 195 14.55 -1.69 -10.69
N TYR A 196 13.24 -1.75 -10.86
CA TYR A 196 12.56 -1.35 -12.08
C TYR A 196 12.79 0.12 -12.42
N ALA A 197 12.61 1.03 -11.47
CA ALA A 197 12.88 2.46 -11.68
C ALA A 197 14.31 2.75 -12.11
N LEU A 198 15.30 2.01 -11.58
CA LEU A 198 16.69 2.12 -12.00
C LEU A 198 16.88 1.63 -13.45
N GLY A 199 16.13 0.62 -13.88
CA GLY A 199 16.10 0.17 -15.28
C GLY A 199 15.64 1.28 -16.21
N GLU A 200 14.51 1.94 -15.90
CA GLU A 200 13.99 3.08 -16.66
C GLU A 200 15.03 4.21 -16.79
N PHE A 201 15.72 4.55 -15.69
CA PHE A 201 16.79 5.58 -15.75
C PHE A 201 18.04 5.13 -16.50
N THR A 202 18.31 3.83 -16.57
CA THR A 202 19.39 3.30 -17.41
C THR A 202 19.00 3.41 -18.89
N GLU A 203 17.75 3.12 -19.26
CA GLU A 203 17.22 3.26 -20.61
C GLU A 203 17.25 4.71 -21.08
N LEU A 204 17.01 5.67 -20.19
CA LEU A 204 17.17 7.10 -20.46
C LEU A 204 18.63 7.56 -20.52
N HIS A 205 19.61 6.66 -20.35
CA HIS A 205 21.05 6.99 -20.27
C HIS A 205 21.40 7.96 -19.12
N TRP A 206 20.53 8.07 -18.10
CA TRP A 206 20.85 8.86 -16.89
C TRP A 206 21.73 8.08 -15.93
N LEU A 207 21.67 6.75 -15.98
CA LEU A 207 22.54 5.85 -15.24
C LEU A 207 23.38 5.03 -16.21
N PRO A 208 24.60 4.61 -15.80
CA PRO A 208 25.46 3.80 -16.64
C PRO A 208 24.85 2.42 -16.87
N GLU A 209 24.94 1.94 -18.11
CA GLU A 209 24.63 0.55 -18.42
C GLU A 209 25.65 -0.37 -17.72
N THR A 210 25.13 -1.38 -17.04
CA THR A 210 25.96 -2.41 -16.42
C THR A 210 25.66 -3.77 -17.04
N SER A 211 26.63 -4.69 -16.97
CA SER A 211 26.41 -6.06 -17.45
C SER A 211 25.27 -6.75 -16.68
N LEU A 212 24.71 -7.78 -17.27
CA LEU A 212 23.72 -8.61 -16.61
C LEU A 212 24.30 -9.26 -15.35
N ALA A 213 23.50 -9.28 -14.28
CA ALA A 213 23.84 -10.01 -13.06
C ALA A 213 23.67 -11.53 -13.27
N TYR A 214 22.60 -11.90 -13.92
CA TYR A 214 22.27 -13.26 -14.37
C TYR A 214 21.29 -13.17 -15.54
N ASP A 215 21.11 -14.28 -16.25
CA ASP A 215 20.14 -14.42 -17.33
C ASP A 215 19.40 -15.77 -17.17
N PHE A 216 18.16 -15.69 -16.76
CA PHE A 216 17.26 -16.84 -16.65
C PHE A 216 16.13 -16.81 -17.69
N SER A 217 16.30 -16.07 -18.78
CA SER A 217 15.30 -15.97 -19.85
C SER A 217 14.88 -17.32 -20.42
N GLN A 218 15.78 -18.33 -20.39
CA GLN A 218 15.46 -19.70 -20.81
C GLN A 218 14.61 -20.48 -19.80
N LEU A 219 14.71 -20.17 -18.51
CA LEU A 219 13.97 -20.85 -17.44
C LEU A 219 12.64 -20.16 -17.13
N THR A 220 12.63 -18.86 -17.25
CA THR A 220 11.47 -18.01 -17.00
C THR A 220 11.32 -17.00 -18.16
N PRO A 221 10.87 -17.47 -19.35
CA PRO A 221 10.64 -16.59 -20.48
C PRO A 221 9.65 -15.47 -20.14
N GLU A 222 9.83 -14.32 -20.74
CA GLU A 222 8.97 -13.16 -20.54
C GLU A 222 7.51 -13.46 -20.91
N GLY A 223 6.58 -13.10 -20.02
CA GLY A 223 5.15 -13.33 -20.18
C GLY A 223 4.66 -14.72 -19.80
N GLU A 224 5.54 -15.65 -19.40
CA GLU A 224 5.08 -16.92 -18.88
C GLU A 224 4.47 -16.80 -17.47
N PRO A 225 3.49 -17.68 -17.11
CA PRO A 225 2.80 -17.61 -15.82
C PRO A 225 3.73 -17.62 -14.59
N LEU A 226 4.86 -18.30 -14.68
CA LEU A 226 5.83 -18.36 -13.59
C LEU A 226 6.59 -17.02 -13.45
N GLU A 227 7.04 -16.45 -14.56
CA GLU A 227 7.70 -15.12 -14.56
C GLU A 227 6.75 -14.06 -14.03
N VAL A 228 5.54 -13.99 -14.58
CA VAL A 228 4.51 -13.03 -14.15
C VAL A 228 4.19 -13.18 -12.66
N PHE A 229 4.10 -14.41 -12.16
CA PHE A 229 3.88 -14.67 -10.75
C PHE A 229 5.06 -14.23 -9.89
N LEU A 230 6.29 -14.53 -10.26
CA LEU A 230 7.50 -14.14 -9.52
C LEU A 230 7.71 -12.62 -9.55
N LYS A 231 7.50 -11.98 -10.73
CA LYS A 231 7.55 -10.54 -10.90
C LYS A 231 6.54 -9.85 -9.96
N GLY A 232 5.29 -10.31 -9.95
CA GLY A 232 4.22 -9.76 -9.12
C GLY A 232 4.28 -10.17 -7.64
N THR A 233 5.17 -11.07 -7.21
CA THR A 233 5.26 -11.47 -5.79
C THR A 233 6.51 -10.99 -5.10
N ILE A 234 7.64 -10.97 -5.76
CA ILE A 234 8.93 -10.60 -5.17
C ILE A 234 9.68 -9.51 -5.97
N GLY A 235 9.04 -8.96 -7.00
CA GLY A 235 9.70 -8.02 -7.92
C GLY A 235 10.84 -8.69 -8.70
N TYR A 236 10.65 -9.95 -9.09
CA TYR A 236 11.63 -10.72 -9.85
C TYR A 236 11.82 -10.12 -11.24
N ASN A 237 13.08 -10.10 -11.70
CA ASN A 237 13.44 -9.83 -13.08
C ASN A 237 14.28 -11.00 -13.59
N TYR A 238 13.96 -11.54 -14.75
CA TYR A 238 14.65 -12.71 -15.33
C TYR A 238 16.06 -12.39 -15.82
N ALA A 239 16.37 -11.13 -16.15
CA ALA A 239 17.67 -10.70 -16.64
C ALA A 239 18.03 -9.29 -16.10
N PRO A 240 18.20 -9.14 -14.77
CA PRO A 240 18.52 -7.84 -14.19
C PRO A 240 19.96 -7.46 -14.45
N THR A 241 20.20 -6.17 -14.61
CA THR A 241 21.57 -5.64 -14.61
C THR A 241 22.21 -5.75 -13.22
N LEU A 242 23.54 -5.70 -13.14
CA LEU A 242 24.26 -5.67 -11.85
C LEU A 242 23.76 -4.53 -10.96
N LEU A 243 23.51 -3.35 -11.52
CA LEU A 243 22.97 -2.21 -10.79
C LEU A 243 21.62 -2.54 -10.16
N GLN A 244 20.69 -3.10 -10.92
CA GLN A 244 19.36 -3.50 -10.45
C GLN A 244 19.43 -4.58 -9.36
N GLY A 245 20.24 -5.62 -9.57
CA GLY A 245 20.41 -6.72 -8.62
C GLY A 245 21.01 -6.26 -7.29
N PHE A 246 22.06 -5.45 -7.32
CA PHE A 246 22.65 -4.89 -6.10
C PHE A 246 21.72 -3.92 -5.38
N ALA A 247 20.99 -3.06 -6.12
CA ALA A 247 20.04 -2.14 -5.54
C ALA A 247 18.89 -2.88 -4.84
N TRP A 248 18.33 -3.91 -5.48
CA TRP A 248 17.31 -4.77 -4.89
C TRP A 248 17.79 -5.43 -3.59
N LEU A 249 18.97 -6.07 -3.63
CA LEU A 249 19.55 -6.77 -2.47
C LEU A 249 19.85 -5.80 -1.32
N ALA A 250 20.44 -4.64 -1.63
CA ALA A 250 20.75 -3.61 -0.64
C ALA A 250 19.47 -3.06 -0.01
N PHE A 251 18.45 -2.73 -0.81
CA PHE A 251 17.18 -2.21 -0.33
C PHE A 251 16.46 -3.22 0.58
N VAL A 252 16.35 -4.49 0.17
CA VAL A 252 15.75 -5.56 0.98
C VAL A 252 16.51 -5.73 2.29
N THR A 253 17.83 -5.85 2.23
CA THR A 253 18.66 -6.11 3.42
C THR A 253 18.56 -4.95 4.42
N ILE A 254 18.76 -3.72 3.95
CA ILE A 254 18.72 -2.52 4.81
C ILE A 254 17.28 -2.29 5.30
N GLY A 255 16.30 -2.31 4.39
CA GLY A 255 14.90 -2.05 4.70
C GLY A 255 14.33 -3.05 5.70
N LEU A 256 14.46 -4.36 5.43
CA LEU A 256 13.97 -5.39 6.36
C LEU A 256 14.70 -5.37 7.70
N THR A 257 16.03 -5.18 7.70
CA THR A 257 16.79 -5.11 8.96
C THR A 257 16.32 -3.94 9.81
N ALA A 258 16.19 -2.74 9.21
CA ALA A 258 15.73 -1.54 9.89
C ALA A 258 14.27 -1.71 10.38
N TYR A 259 13.39 -2.26 9.54
CA TYR A 259 11.99 -2.50 9.86
C TYR A 259 11.81 -3.52 11.01
N LEU A 260 12.47 -4.67 10.93
CA LEU A 260 12.35 -5.72 11.94
C LEU A 260 12.98 -5.31 13.28
N ARG A 261 13.99 -4.45 13.29
CA ARG A 261 14.53 -3.85 14.51
C ARG A 261 13.48 -3.07 15.29
N GLN A 262 12.55 -2.39 14.64
CA GLN A 262 11.46 -1.66 15.32
C GLN A 262 10.53 -2.59 16.13
N TYR A 263 10.41 -3.86 15.74
CA TYR A 263 9.62 -4.85 16.46
C TYR A 263 10.41 -5.59 17.55
N ARG A 264 11.75 -5.52 17.54
CA ARG A 264 12.62 -6.16 18.54
C ARG A 264 12.93 -5.27 19.74
N LEU A 265 12.96 -3.95 19.53
CA LEU A 265 13.23 -3.02 20.63
C LEU A 265 12.03 -3.00 21.59
N PRO A 266 12.22 -3.35 22.89
CA PRO A 266 11.22 -3.06 23.92
C PRO A 266 11.07 -1.54 23.92
N TRP A 267 9.85 -1.07 23.68
CA TRP A 267 9.57 0.37 23.61
C TRP A 267 9.94 1.03 24.95
N ALA A 268 10.93 1.92 24.90
CA ALA A 268 11.29 2.80 26.02
C ALA A 268 10.20 3.89 26.17
N GLY A 269 8.99 3.49 26.49
CA GLY A 269 7.82 4.32 26.67
C GLY A 269 7.35 4.28 28.09
N LYS A 270 7.73 5.30 28.84
CA LYS A 270 7.22 5.76 30.14
C LYS A 270 6.36 4.75 30.91
N LYS A 271 6.92 4.32 32.04
CA LYS A 271 6.16 3.72 33.15
C LYS A 271 4.95 4.60 33.51
N PRO A 272 3.89 3.99 34.04
CA PRO A 272 2.63 4.65 34.38
C PRO A 272 2.81 5.81 35.33
#